data_e822b91e1f12cab4e205b51682bd9a44
#
_entry.id   e822b91e1f12cab4e205b51682bd9a44
#
_cell.length_a   1.000
_cell.length_b   1.000
_cell.length_c   1.000
_cell.angle_alpha   90.00
_cell.angle_beta   90.00
_cell.angle_gamma   90.00
#
_symmetry.space_group_name_H-M   'P 1'
#
loop_
_entity.id
_entity.type
_entity.pdbx_description
1 polymer ?
#
loop_
_entity_poly.entity_id
_entity_poly.type
_entity_poly.pdbx_seq_one_letter_code
_entity_poly.pdbx_strand_id
1 'polypeptide(L)'
;ARTPVSAFEQAIEAANQKVYQCAKEDFDLAGMGTTVVGAMVEDDVAYIANIGDSRFYRLHEHLEQITVDHSLVEEMVQSGEIQKEEMRTHPNKNIITRALGTDDTVRPDCFEVKVEPGDVLLLCSDGLTNMVEDSQIEKIVKENKEDMKLAGEKLVQQANEAGGKDNISVILVRL
;
A
#
# COMPACT_ATOMS: atom_id res chain seq x y z
N ALA A 1 -19.49 -5.81 19.82
CA ALA A 1 -18.39 -4.85 19.75
C ALA A 1 -17.91 -4.81 18.29
N ARG A 2 -17.62 -3.63 17.74
CA ARG A 2 -16.98 -3.52 16.43
C ARG A 2 -15.55 -4.03 16.55
N THR A 3 -15.18 -4.97 15.72
CA THR A 3 -13.76 -5.36 15.58
C THR A 3 -13.04 -4.36 14.69
N PRO A 4 -11.71 -4.18 14.81
CA PRO A 4 -10.95 -3.32 13.91
C PRO A 4 -11.18 -3.65 12.42
N VAL A 5 -11.23 -4.92 12.07
CA VAL A 5 -11.52 -5.39 10.70
C VAL A 5 -12.90 -4.91 10.24
N SER A 6 -13.94 -5.11 11.05
CA SER A 6 -15.29 -4.67 10.67
C SER A 6 -15.41 -3.14 10.59
N ALA A 7 -14.60 -2.40 11.33
CA ALA A 7 -14.53 -0.95 11.23
C ALA A 7 -13.90 -0.51 9.90
N PHE A 8 -12.82 -1.16 9.46
CA PHE A 8 -12.22 -0.92 8.17
C PHE A 8 -13.17 -1.24 7.01
N GLU A 9 -13.80 -2.42 7.03
CA GLU A 9 -14.75 -2.82 5.98
C GLU A 9 -15.86 -1.79 5.81
N GLN A 10 -16.48 -1.34 6.91
CA GLN A 10 -17.55 -0.33 6.86
C GLN A 10 -17.07 1.03 6.38
N ALA A 11 -15.87 1.48 6.82
CA ALA A 11 -15.31 2.75 6.40
C ALA A 11 -14.96 2.76 4.91
N ILE A 12 -14.37 1.67 4.43
CA ILE A 12 -13.99 1.50 3.02
C ILE A 12 -15.24 1.41 2.13
N GLU A 13 -16.26 0.66 2.56
CA GLU A 13 -17.53 0.59 1.82
C GLU A 13 -18.18 1.98 1.73
N ALA A 14 -18.23 2.72 2.82
CA ALA A 14 -18.79 4.08 2.80
C ALA A 14 -17.98 5.03 1.89
N ALA A 15 -16.65 4.93 1.91
CA ALA A 15 -15.79 5.70 1.01
C ALA A 15 -16.00 5.29 -0.46
N ASN A 16 -16.10 3.98 -0.75
CA ASN A 16 -16.38 3.46 -2.07
C ASN A 16 -17.68 4.02 -2.65
N GLN A 17 -18.74 3.92 -1.87
CA GLN A 17 -20.07 4.46 -2.25
C GLN A 17 -19.97 5.94 -2.60
N LYS A 18 -19.24 6.73 -1.80
CA LYS A 18 -19.11 8.17 -2.03
C LYS A 18 -18.35 8.48 -3.33
N VAL A 19 -17.21 7.82 -3.56
CA VAL A 19 -16.40 8.03 -4.78
C VAL A 19 -17.16 7.56 -6.01
N TYR A 20 -17.76 6.38 -5.96
CA TYR A 20 -18.54 5.80 -7.04
C TYR A 20 -19.73 6.70 -7.42
N GLN A 21 -20.44 7.23 -6.43
CA GLN A 21 -21.56 8.13 -6.67
C GLN A 21 -21.09 9.44 -7.31
N CYS A 22 -20.01 10.06 -6.82
CA CYS A 22 -19.44 11.26 -7.44
C CYS A 22 -19.04 11.01 -8.91
N ALA A 23 -18.40 9.87 -9.19
CA ALA A 23 -18.01 9.50 -10.55
C ALA A 23 -19.21 9.28 -11.50
N LYS A 24 -20.39 8.91 -10.96
CA LYS A 24 -21.63 8.76 -11.74
C LYS A 24 -22.38 10.05 -11.96
N GLU A 25 -22.35 10.94 -10.97
CA GLU A 25 -23.13 12.20 -10.99
C GLU A 25 -22.44 13.30 -11.79
N ASP A 26 -21.10 13.25 -11.88
CA ASP A 26 -20.30 14.26 -12.58
C ASP A 26 -19.53 13.60 -13.74
N PHE A 27 -19.84 14.04 -14.97
CA PHE A 27 -19.21 13.51 -16.18
C PHE A 27 -17.69 13.75 -16.21
N ASP A 28 -17.20 14.83 -15.61
CA ASP A 28 -15.78 15.16 -15.54
C ASP A 28 -15.03 14.22 -14.58
N LEU A 29 -15.75 13.52 -13.70
CA LEU A 29 -15.22 12.54 -12.77
C LEU A 29 -15.47 11.09 -13.21
N ALA A 30 -15.95 10.87 -14.42
CA ALA A 30 -16.26 9.53 -14.93
C ALA A 30 -15.04 8.60 -14.86
N GLY A 31 -15.20 7.45 -14.20
CA GLY A 31 -14.11 6.47 -14.00
C GLY A 31 -13.14 6.82 -12.87
N MET A 32 -13.44 7.82 -12.05
CA MET A 32 -12.64 8.15 -10.87
C MET A 32 -12.52 6.94 -9.93
N GLY A 33 -11.31 6.66 -9.51
CA GLY A 33 -10.99 5.60 -8.54
C GLY A 33 -9.69 5.91 -7.80
N THR A 34 -9.45 5.17 -6.73
CA THR A 34 -8.21 5.31 -5.95
C THR A 34 -7.83 3.99 -5.28
N THR A 35 -6.57 3.89 -4.88
CA THR A 35 -6.12 2.85 -3.95
C THR A 35 -6.36 3.29 -2.50
N VAL A 36 -6.42 2.33 -1.59
CA VAL A 36 -6.45 2.58 -0.15
C VAL A 36 -5.56 1.56 0.55
N VAL A 37 -4.65 2.04 1.37
CA VAL A 37 -3.97 1.24 2.39
C VAL A 37 -4.09 1.96 3.73
N GLY A 38 -4.57 1.25 4.74
CA GLY A 38 -4.78 1.80 6.08
C GLY A 38 -4.34 0.82 7.15
N ALA A 39 -3.92 1.34 8.29
CA ALA A 39 -3.55 0.54 9.44
C ALA A 39 -4.09 1.14 10.74
N MET A 40 -4.45 0.26 11.68
CA MET A 40 -4.81 0.58 13.04
C MET A 40 -3.99 -0.31 13.97
N VAL A 41 -3.33 0.28 14.94
CA VAL A 41 -2.59 -0.47 15.96
C VAL A 41 -3.39 -0.45 17.24
N GLU A 42 -3.69 -1.63 17.78
CA GLU A 42 -4.35 -1.83 19.05
C GLU A 42 -3.56 -2.87 19.83
N ASP A 43 -3.08 -2.50 21.00
CA ASP A 43 -2.16 -3.29 21.82
C ASP A 43 -0.89 -3.72 21.04
N ASP A 44 -0.70 -5.01 20.83
CA ASP A 44 0.44 -5.62 20.13
C ASP A 44 0.07 -6.12 18.71
N VAL A 45 -1.04 -5.63 18.14
CA VAL A 45 -1.52 -6.06 16.82
C VAL A 45 -1.76 -4.84 15.93
N ALA A 46 -1.20 -4.89 14.72
CA ALA A 46 -1.59 -4.00 13.63
C ALA A 46 -2.63 -4.70 12.75
N TYR A 47 -3.76 -4.02 12.55
CA TYR A 47 -4.83 -4.40 11.62
C TYR A 47 -4.69 -3.57 10.36
N ILE A 48 -4.61 -4.20 9.21
CA ILE A 48 -4.35 -3.55 7.95
C ILE A 48 -5.51 -3.83 6.99
N ALA A 49 -5.91 -2.82 6.21
CA ALA A 49 -6.83 -2.99 5.10
C ALA A 49 -6.23 -2.42 3.82
N ASN A 50 -6.40 -3.13 2.70
CA ASN A 50 -5.83 -2.79 1.41
C ASN A 50 -6.81 -2.94 0.26
N ILE A 51 -6.81 -1.95 -0.64
CA ILE A 51 -7.40 -1.99 -1.98
C ILE A 51 -6.40 -1.34 -2.94
N GLY A 52 -5.94 -2.08 -3.93
CA GLY A 52 -4.98 -1.63 -4.93
C GLY A 52 -3.57 -2.13 -4.69
N ASP A 53 -2.60 -1.39 -5.18
CA ASP A 53 -1.16 -1.71 -5.19
C ASP A 53 -0.31 -0.79 -4.30
N SER A 54 -0.94 0.08 -3.51
CA SER A 54 -0.28 0.73 -2.38
C SER A 54 -0.01 -0.31 -1.30
N ARG A 55 1.13 -0.20 -0.62
CA ARG A 55 1.62 -1.29 0.23
C ARG A 55 1.75 -0.90 1.68
N PHE A 56 1.60 -1.90 2.54
CA PHE A 56 1.96 -1.87 3.95
C PHE A 56 3.11 -2.85 4.21
N TYR A 57 4.15 -2.34 4.87
CA TYR A 57 5.29 -3.13 5.33
C TYR A 57 5.45 -3.01 6.84
N ARG A 58 5.97 -4.08 7.44
CA ARG A 58 6.52 -4.10 8.79
C ARG A 58 8.03 -4.31 8.73
N LEU A 59 8.79 -3.50 9.42
CA LEU A 59 10.21 -3.70 9.67
C LEU A 59 10.42 -4.07 11.13
N HIS A 60 10.75 -5.33 11.38
CA HIS A 60 11.27 -5.85 12.63
C HIS A 60 12.77 -6.11 12.46
N GLU A 61 13.19 -7.35 12.23
CA GLU A 61 14.58 -7.67 11.83
C GLU A 61 14.78 -7.40 10.33
N HIS A 62 13.78 -7.72 9.51
CA HIS A 62 13.75 -7.50 8.07
C HIS A 62 12.46 -6.80 7.67
N LEU A 63 12.50 -6.16 6.50
CA LEU A 63 11.33 -5.55 5.88
C LEU A 63 10.43 -6.64 5.30
N GLU A 64 9.21 -6.70 5.76
CA GLU A 64 8.20 -7.65 5.30
C GLU A 64 7.01 -6.91 4.69
N GLN A 65 6.68 -7.20 3.43
CA GLN A 65 5.45 -6.73 2.83
C GLN A 65 4.28 -7.57 3.37
N ILE A 66 3.33 -6.92 4.03
CA ILE A 66 2.16 -7.58 4.63
C ILE A 66 1.00 -7.62 3.63
N THR A 67 0.80 -6.55 2.86
CA THR A 67 -0.25 -6.49 1.84
C THR A 67 0.14 -7.26 0.59
N VAL A 68 -0.86 -7.73 -0.14
CA VAL A 68 -0.71 -8.32 -1.48
C VAL A 68 -1.30 -7.35 -2.48
N ASP A 69 -0.56 -7.02 -3.53
CA ASP A 69 -0.99 -6.05 -4.52
C ASP A 69 -2.20 -6.56 -5.32
N HIS A 70 -3.21 -5.73 -5.49
CA HIS A 70 -4.26 -5.99 -6.46
C HIS A 70 -3.81 -5.49 -7.83
N SER A 71 -2.93 -6.23 -8.48
CA SER A 71 -2.34 -5.91 -9.78
C SER A 71 -2.32 -7.12 -10.70
N LEU A 72 -2.36 -6.86 -12.01
CA LEU A 72 -2.34 -7.92 -13.00
C LEU A 72 -1.06 -8.79 -12.87
N VAL A 73 0.09 -8.15 -12.62
CA VAL A 73 1.35 -8.89 -12.49
C VAL A 73 1.40 -9.77 -11.23
N GLU A 74 0.76 -9.36 -10.14
CA GLU A 74 0.61 -10.19 -8.95
C GLU A 74 -0.27 -11.42 -9.24
N GLU A 75 -1.39 -11.25 -9.94
CA GLU A 75 -2.25 -12.35 -10.37
C GLU A 75 -1.51 -13.33 -11.30
N MET A 76 -0.67 -12.82 -12.21
CA MET A 76 0.16 -13.64 -13.09
C MET A 76 1.22 -14.43 -12.31
N VAL A 77 1.79 -13.88 -11.23
CA VAL A 77 2.70 -14.62 -10.35
C VAL A 77 1.95 -15.72 -9.60
N GLN A 78 0.77 -15.41 -9.06
CA GLN A 78 -0.06 -16.38 -8.33
C GLN A 78 -0.55 -17.52 -9.23
N SER A 79 -0.83 -17.26 -10.50
CA SER A 79 -1.19 -18.28 -11.49
C SER A 79 0.02 -19.05 -12.05
N GLY A 80 1.25 -18.60 -11.75
CA GLY A 80 2.49 -19.21 -12.23
C GLY A 80 2.86 -18.85 -13.67
N GLU A 81 2.23 -17.82 -14.23
CA GLU A 81 2.51 -17.34 -15.58
C GLU A 81 3.86 -16.61 -15.68
N ILE A 82 4.23 -15.87 -14.62
CA ILE A 82 5.52 -15.20 -14.49
C ILE A 82 6.14 -15.44 -13.12
N GLN A 83 7.45 -15.20 -12.99
CA GLN A 83 8.16 -15.24 -11.71
C GLN A 83 8.09 -13.87 -11.03
N LYS A 84 8.25 -13.84 -9.70
CA LYS A 84 8.19 -12.61 -8.90
C LYS A 84 9.20 -11.55 -9.36
N GLU A 85 10.38 -11.98 -9.78
CA GLU A 85 11.45 -11.12 -10.27
C GLU A 85 11.09 -10.41 -11.58
N GLU A 86 10.17 -10.96 -12.37
CA GLU A 86 9.72 -10.40 -13.65
C GLU A 86 8.69 -9.28 -13.48
N MET A 87 8.01 -9.20 -12.32
CA MET A 87 6.95 -8.20 -12.06
C MET A 87 7.42 -6.76 -12.33
N ARG A 88 8.62 -6.39 -11.88
CA ARG A 88 9.12 -5.01 -11.97
C ARG A 88 9.39 -4.55 -13.41
N THR A 89 9.71 -5.46 -14.29
CA THR A 89 10.05 -5.16 -15.69
C THR A 89 8.91 -5.45 -16.65
N HIS A 90 7.82 -6.06 -16.14
CA HIS A 90 6.68 -6.44 -16.97
C HIS A 90 5.99 -5.20 -17.58
N PRO A 91 5.59 -5.23 -18.87
CA PRO A 91 4.94 -4.08 -19.52
C PRO A 91 3.62 -3.67 -18.85
N ASN A 92 2.91 -4.60 -18.23
CA ASN A 92 1.62 -4.38 -17.56
C ASN A 92 1.73 -4.19 -16.04
N LYS A 93 2.91 -3.89 -15.51
CA LYS A 93 3.16 -3.77 -14.06
C LYS A 93 2.33 -2.70 -13.35
N ASN A 94 1.83 -1.71 -14.06
CA ASN A 94 1.02 -0.61 -13.51
C ASN A 94 -0.50 -0.84 -13.66
N ILE A 95 -0.93 -2.05 -14.07
CA ILE A 95 -2.35 -2.37 -14.20
C ILE A 95 -2.85 -2.89 -12.85
N ILE A 96 -3.69 -2.09 -12.18
CA ILE A 96 -4.39 -2.51 -10.96
C ILE A 96 -5.67 -3.27 -11.33
N THR A 97 -6.01 -4.27 -10.53
CA THR A 97 -7.19 -5.14 -10.74
C THR A 97 -8.32 -4.85 -9.76
N ARG A 98 -8.05 -4.01 -8.74
CA ARG A 98 -9.06 -3.57 -7.77
C ARG A 98 -8.77 -2.14 -7.34
N ALA A 99 -9.78 -1.27 -7.41
CA ALA A 99 -9.70 0.11 -6.97
C ALA A 99 -11.00 0.51 -6.25
N LEU A 100 -10.89 1.46 -5.33
CA LEU A 100 -12.04 2.07 -4.66
C LEU A 100 -12.72 3.06 -5.61
N GLY A 101 -14.03 2.98 -5.74
CA GLY A 101 -14.85 3.92 -6.51
C GLY A 101 -15.11 3.51 -7.96
N THR A 102 -14.51 2.43 -8.47
CA THR A 102 -14.72 1.94 -9.85
C THR A 102 -15.99 1.11 -10.00
N ASP A 103 -16.39 0.42 -8.94
CA ASP A 103 -17.58 -0.42 -8.89
C ASP A 103 -18.51 -0.02 -7.74
N ASP A 104 -19.76 -0.44 -7.80
CA ASP A 104 -20.77 -0.14 -6.76
C ASP A 104 -20.44 -0.77 -5.40
N THR A 105 -19.68 -1.87 -5.41
CA THR A 105 -19.19 -2.55 -4.21
C THR A 105 -17.71 -2.86 -4.35
N VAL A 106 -16.98 -2.80 -3.24
CA VAL A 106 -15.57 -3.21 -3.17
C VAL A 106 -15.31 -3.94 -1.85
N ARG A 107 -14.47 -4.95 -1.88
CA ARG A 107 -14.05 -5.66 -0.68
C ARG A 107 -12.56 -5.46 -0.45
N PRO A 108 -12.15 -4.90 0.71
CA PRO A 108 -10.74 -4.83 1.07
C PRO A 108 -10.20 -6.21 1.43
N ASP A 109 -8.92 -6.42 1.19
CA ASP A 109 -8.17 -7.47 1.87
C ASP A 109 -7.74 -6.94 3.24
N CYS A 110 -7.97 -7.74 4.29
CA CYS A 110 -7.63 -7.38 5.66
C CYS A 110 -6.56 -8.34 6.19
N PHE A 111 -5.60 -7.78 6.93
CA PHE A 111 -4.49 -8.53 7.52
C PHE A 111 -4.35 -8.15 9.00
N GLU A 112 -3.82 -9.08 9.77
CA GLU A 112 -3.44 -8.87 11.16
C GLU A 112 -1.98 -9.29 11.31
N VAL A 113 -1.16 -8.43 11.90
CA VAL A 113 0.25 -8.73 12.16
C VAL A 113 0.62 -8.32 13.57
N LYS A 114 1.32 -9.23 14.27
CA LYS A 114 1.87 -8.94 15.57
C LYS A 114 2.97 -7.89 15.46
N VAL A 115 2.96 -6.90 16.33
CA VAL A 115 3.95 -5.83 16.36
C VAL A 115 4.58 -5.73 17.73
N GLU A 116 5.81 -5.23 17.78
CA GLU A 116 6.59 -5.11 18.99
C GLU A 116 7.18 -3.69 19.12
N PRO A 117 7.47 -3.21 20.34
CA PRO A 117 8.18 -1.96 20.52
C PRO A 117 9.49 -1.91 19.73
N GLY A 118 9.66 -0.85 18.95
CA GLY A 118 10.81 -0.67 18.06
C GLY A 118 10.60 -1.17 16.63
N ASP A 119 9.47 -1.79 16.31
CA ASP A 119 9.07 -2.03 14.92
C ASP A 119 8.82 -0.71 14.20
N VAL A 120 9.08 -0.70 12.90
CA VAL A 120 8.69 0.41 12.02
C VAL A 120 7.65 -0.08 11.03
N LEU A 121 6.54 0.64 10.96
CA LEU A 121 5.48 0.43 9.99
C LEU A 121 5.63 1.42 8.85
N LEU A 122 5.55 0.94 7.61
CA LEU A 122 5.64 1.76 6.41
C LEU A 122 4.39 1.56 5.56
N LEU A 123 3.71 2.65 5.24
CA LEU A 123 2.67 2.70 4.21
C LEU A 123 3.18 3.55 3.06
N CYS A 124 3.02 3.09 1.84
CA CYS A 124 3.50 3.85 0.68
C CYS A 124 2.67 3.58 -0.58
N SER A 125 2.70 4.56 -1.49
CA SER A 125 2.20 4.39 -2.85
C SER A 125 3.19 3.62 -3.72
N ASP A 126 2.74 3.16 -4.88
CA ASP A 126 3.55 2.48 -5.89
C ASP A 126 4.66 3.35 -6.47
N GLY A 127 4.52 4.69 -6.40
CA GLY A 127 5.57 5.64 -6.76
C GLY A 127 6.89 5.45 -5.98
N LEU A 128 6.83 4.88 -4.76
CA LEU A 128 8.03 4.44 -4.04
C LEU A 128 8.51 3.08 -4.56
N THR A 129 7.67 2.07 -4.52
CA THR A 129 8.05 0.67 -4.74
C THR A 129 8.36 0.33 -6.20
N ASN A 130 7.83 1.09 -7.14
CA ASN A 130 8.21 1.00 -8.56
C ASN A 130 9.62 1.54 -8.83
N MET A 131 10.13 2.46 -7.97
CA MET A 131 11.43 3.10 -8.14
C MET A 131 12.51 2.52 -7.22
N VAL A 132 12.17 2.13 -6.00
CA VAL A 132 13.11 1.68 -4.97
C VAL A 132 12.82 0.23 -4.61
N GLU A 133 13.86 -0.60 -4.55
CA GLU A 133 13.73 -2.00 -4.15
C GLU A 133 13.57 -2.14 -2.64
N ASP A 134 12.89 -3.22 -2.20
CA ASP A 134 12.62 -3.49 -0.79
C ASP A 134 13.91 -3.54 0.06
N SER A 135 14.99 -4.09 -0.48
CA SER A 135 16.31 -4.10 0.18
C SER A 135 16.88 -2.70 0.43
N GLN A 136 16.65 -1.78 -0.50
CA GLN A 136 17.06 -0.39 -0.38
C GLN A 136 16.16 0.37 0.60
N ILE A 137 14.85 0.12 0.56
CA ILE A 137 13.88 0.67 1.53
C ILE A 137 14.28 0.24 2.94
N GLU A 138 14.52 -1.07 3.15
CA GLU A 138 14.98 -1.61 4.44
C GLU A 138 16.23 -0.92 4.94
N LYS A 139 17.24 -0.76 4.09
CA LYS A 139 18.51 -0.11 4.43
C LYS A 139 18.27 1.33 4.88
N ILE A 140 17.54 2.12 4.09
CA ILE A 140 17.28 3.54 4.40
C ILE A 140 16.56 3.68 5.74
N VAL A 141 15.53 2.87 6.00
CA VAL A 141 14.77 2.93 7.24
C VAL A 141 15.62 2.50 8.43
N LYS A 142 16.41 1.42 8.32
CA LYS A 142 17.32 0.95 9.39
C LYS A 142 18.38 1.99 9.75
N GLU A 143 19.01 2.61 8.76
CA GLU A 143 20.05 3.62 8.97
C GLU A 143 19.51 4.92 9.60
N ASN A 144 18.20 5.17 9.53
CA ASN A 144 17.57 6.38 10.04
C ASN A 144 16.47 6.08 11.08
N LYS A 145 16.59 4.96 11.80
CA LYS A 145 15.57 4.44 12.74
C LYS A 145 15.22 5.40 13.88
N GLU A 146 16.12 6.33 14.22
CA GLU A 146 15.91 7.33 15.26
C GLU A 146 15.22 8.62 14.75
N ASP A 147 15.14 8.80 13.42
CA ASP A 147 14.52 9.97 12.81
C ASP A 147 13.64 9.52 11.61
N MET A 148 12.36 9.23 11.90
CA MET A 148 11.40 8.78 10.88
C MET A 148 11.12 9.84 9.82
N LYS A 149 11.24 11.12 10.16
CA LYS A 149 11.09 12.20 9.19
C LYS A 149 12.23 12.16 8.17
N LEU A 150 13.46 12.05 8.64
CA LEU A 150 14.64 11.94 7.76
C LEU A 150 14.58 10.64 6.92
N ALA A 151 14.13 9.52 7.52
CA ALA A 151 13.92 8.28 6.78
C ALA A 151 12.94 8.48 5.62
N GLY A 152 11.80 9.10 5.88
CA GLY A 152 10.78 9.40 4.86
C GLY A 152 11.30 10.33 3.75
N GLU A 153 12.00 11.41 4.11
CA GLU A 153 12.62 12.33 3.15
C GLU A 153 13.62 11.60 2.24
N LYS A 154 14.45 10.71 2.80
CA LYS A 154 15.42 9.92 2.02
C LYS A 154 14.75 8.91 1.10
N LEU A 155 13.65 8.28 1.52
CA LEU A 155 12.89 7.37 0.66
C LEU A 155 12.32 8.11 -0.56
N VAL A 156 11.70 9.27 -0.33
CA VAL A 156 11.16 10.10 -1.41
C VAL A 156 12.30 10.61 -2.33
N GLN A 157 13.41 11.05 -1.76
CA GLN A 157 14.58 11.47 -2.54
C GLN A 157 15.10 10.34 -3.42
N GLN A 158 15.28 9.13 -2.84
CA GLN A 158 15.77 7.97 -3.57
C GLN A 158 14.85 7.59 -4.74
N ALA A 159 13.54 7.64 -4.53
CA ALA A 159 12.58 7.37 -5.61
C ALA A 159 12.64 8.43 -6.72
N ASN A 160 12.78 9.69 -6.37
CA ASN A 160 12.96 10.79 -7.35
C ASN A 160 14.27 10.64 -8.14
N GLU A 161 15.38 10.31 -7.49
CA GLU A 161 16.67 10.05 -8.14
C GLU A 161 16.64 8.84 -9.08
N ALA A 162 15.82 7.83 -8.75
CA ALA A 162 15.58 6.65 -9.59
C ALA A 162 14.64 6.92 -10.78
N GLY A 163 14.14 8.15 -10.91
CA GLY A 163 13.36 8.58 -12.07
C GLY A 163 12.06 9.32 -11.74
N GLY A 164 11.51 9.18 -10.53
CA GLY A 164 10.34 9.93 -10.06
C GLY A 164 9.16 9.90 -11.04
N LYS A 165 8.78 8.71 -11.51
CA LYS A 165 7.80 8.56 -12.61
C LYS A 165 6.36 8.76 -12.19
N ASP A 166 6.09 8.75 -10.86
CA ASP A 166 4.76 8.89 -10.30
C ASP A 166 4.80 9.68 -8.99
N ASN A 167 3.64 10.00 -8.43
CA ASN A 167 3.51 10.64 -7.14
C ASN A 167 3.97 9.68 -6.03
N ILE A 168 4.78 10.17 -5.10
CA ILE A 168 5.36 9.39 -4.03
C ILE A 168 4.74 9.79 -2.70
N SER A 169 4.07 8.87 -2.05
CA SER A 169 3.53 9.04 -0.70
C SER A 169 4.15 8.01 0.24
N VAL A 170 4.59 8.47 1.41
CA VAL A 170 5.23 7.64 2.43
C VAL A 170 4.74 8.05 3.82
N ILE A 171 4.33 7.08 4.62
CA ILE A 171 4.04 7.22 6.04
C ILE A 171 4.91 6.22 6.79
N LEU A 172 5.68 6.69 7.76
CA LEU A 172 6.49 5.88 8.66
C LEU A 172 6.03 6.08 10.10
N VAL A 173 5.82 4.98 10.80
CA VAL A 173 5.46 4.97 12.23
C VAL A 173 6.41 4.03 12.94
N ARG A 174 7.12 4.53 13.95
CA ARG A 174 7.91 3.71 14.90
C ARG A 174 7.07 3.47 16.15
N LEU A 175 6.98 2.21 16.57
CA LEU A 175 6.26 1.77 17.77
C LEU A 175 7.15 1.81 19.02
#